data_f8ccc7248953358de3027c084841d5fc
#
_entry.id   f8ccc7248953358de3027c084841d5fc
#
_cell.length_a   1.000
_cell.length_b   1.000
_cell.length_c   1.000
_cell.angle_alpha   90.00
_cell.angle_beta   90.00
_cell.angle_gamma   90.00
#
_symmetry.space_group_name_H-M   'P 1'
#
loop_
_entity.id
_entity.type
_entity.pdbx_description
1 polymer ?
#
loop_
_entity_poly.entity_id
_entity_poly.type
_entity_poly.pdbx_seq_one_letter_code
_entity_poly.pdbx_strand_id
1 'polypeptide(L)'
;SYSSAASDVYKRQALGVSVGTEEDSKALNLEKLRYHKIIIMCDADVDGSHISTLILTFFFRYMRELVEAGNIYIATPPLYLVKKGNKKVYAWDDKERDNYAKDFGSGVSIQRYKCLGEMNADQLWDTTMNPESRTLRQISLNFDNSQEAERWFSTLMGDDVPPRRKFIEDNAVYAKIDV
;
A
#
# COMPACT_ATOMS: atom_id res chain seq x y z
N SER A 1 3.32 9.37 24.31
CA SER A 1 2.62 9.39 23.08
C SER A 1 1.25 8.69 23.15
N TYR A 2 0.29 9.37 23.79
CA TYR A 2 -1.09 8.88 23.91
C TYR A 2 -1.86 8.83 22.57
N SER A 3 -1.41 9.54 21.53
CA SER A 3 -2.15 9.63 20.27
C SER A 3 -2.03 8.37 19.40
N SER A 4 -0.93 7.62 19.47
CA SER A 4 -0.74 6.40 18.68
C SER A 4 -1.59 5.24 19.20
N ALA A 5 -1.60 5.02 20.52
CA ALA A 5 -2.40 3.95 21.13
C ALA A 5 -3.91 4.14 20.90
N ALA A 6 -4.42 5.37 21.00
CA ALA A 6 -5.82 5.66 20.69
C ALA A 6 -6.15 5.38 19.22
N SER A 7 -5.29 5.78 18.28
CA SER A 7 -5.45 5.50 16.86
C SER A 7 -5.52 3.99 16.57
N ASP A 8 -4.72 3.20 17.26
CA ASP A 8 -4.70 1.74 17.08
C ASP A 8 -5.96 1.07 17.62
N VAL A 9 -6.50 1.56 18.74
CA VAL A 9 -7.79 1.09 19.27
C VAL A 9 -8.92 1.36 18.28
N TYR A 10 -8.99 2.57 17.70
CA TYR A 10 -10.03 2.91 16.72
C TYR A 10 -9.94 2.05 15.44
N LYS A 11 -8.74 1.79 14.93
CA LYS A 11 -8.56 0.91 13.77
C LYS A 11 -9.07 -0.50 14.05
N ARG A 12 -8.77 -1.06 15.22
CA ARG A 12 -9.25 -2.39 15.63
C ARG A 12 -10.78 -2.42 15.76
N GLN A 13 -11.37 -1.41 16.39
CA GLN A 13 -12.82 -1.29 16.52
C GLN A 13 -13.52 -1.16 15.16
N ALA A 14 -12.96 -0.41 14.22
CA ALA A 14 -13.50 -0.27 12.87
C ALA A 14 -13.55 -1.62 12.14
N LEU A 15 -12.50 -2.43 12.26
CA LEU A 15 -12.41 -3.75 11.66
C LEU A 15 -13.33 -4.79 12.34
N GLY A 16 -13.80 -4.51 13.55
CA GLY A 16 -14.65 -5.43 14.32
C GLY A 16 -13.90 -6.55 14.99
N VAL A 17 -12.56 -6.53 14.96
CA VAL A 17 -11.73 -7.56 15.61
C VAL A 17 -11.28 -7.08 16.98
N SER A 18 -11.56 -7.89 18.01
CA SER A 18 -11.02 -7.67 19.35
C SER A 18 -9.70 -8.44 19.50
N VAL A 19 -8.70 -7.79 20.04
CA VAL A 19 -7.55 -8.52 20.60
C VAL A 19 -8.05 -9.12 21.90
N GLY A 20 -7.88 -10.42 22.11
CA GLY A 20 -8.23 -11.08 23.35
C GLY A 20 -7.60 -10.37 24.55
N THR A 21 -8.30 -10.35 25.67
CA THR A 21 -7.75 -9.95 26.97
C THR A 21 -6.63 -10.91 27.37
N GLU A 22 -5.74 -10.51 28.26
CA GLU A 22 -4.49 -11.22 28.63
C GLU A 22 -4.65 -12.72 29.01
N GLU A 23 -5.86 -13.20 29.26
CA GLU A 23 -6.16 -14.58 29.65
C GLU A 23 -6.62 -15.49 28.49
N ASP A 24 -7.13 -14.93 27.38
CA ASP A 24 -7.54 -15.70 26.19
C ASP A 24 -6.66 -15.36 25.00
N SER A 25 -5.90 -16.33 24.57
CA SER A 25 -5.05 -16.38 23.37
C SER A 25 -5.01 -15.08 22.53
N LYS A 26 -3.82 -14.55 22.32
CA LYS A 26 -3.50 -13.40 21.45
C LYS A 26 -4.00 -13.51 19.99
N ALA A 27 -4.78 -14.56 19.66
CA ALA A 27 -5.31 -14.80 18.33
C ALA A 27 -6.50 -13.88 18.05
N LEU A 28 -6.43 -13.20 16.91
CA LEU A 28 -7.52 -12.40 16.36
C LEU A 28 -8.71 -13.32 16.03
N ASN A 29 -9.90 -12.98 16.51
CA ASN A 29 -11.09 -13.69 16.08
C ASN A 29 -11.54 -13.19 14.71
N LEU A 30 -11.13 -13.88 13.65
CA LEU A 30 -11.45 -13.55 12.26
C LEU A 30 -12.94 -13.74 11.94
N GLU A 31 -13.70 -14.51 12.71
CA GLU A 31 -15.14 -14.67 12.50
C GLU A 31 -15.93 -13.37 12.76
N LYS A 32 -15.36 -12.47 13.58
CA LYS A 32 -15.94 -11.15 13.87
C LYS A 32 -15.50 -10.06 12.89
N LEU A 33 -14.67 -10.40 11.90
CA LEU A 33 -14.18 -9.45 10.93
C LEU A 33 -15.33 -8.88 10.09
N ARG A 34 -15.46 -7.56 10.10
CA ARG A 34 -16.50 -6.86 9.35
C ARG A 34 -16.20 -6.72 7.87
N TYR A 35 -14.91 -6.66 7.52
CA TYR A 35 -14.45 -6.39 6.16
C TYR A 35 -13.43 -7.42 5.73
N HIS A 36 -13.74 -8.16 4.66
CA HIS A 36 -12.84 -9.19 4.13
C HIS A 36 -11.71 -8.64 3.26
N LYS A 37 -11.79 -7.37 2.86
CA LYS A 37 -10.73 -6.67 2.13
C LYS A 37 -10.44 -5.33 2.80
N ILE A 38 -9.23 -5.16 3.26
CA ILE A 38 -8.70 -3.94 3.83
C ILE A 38 -7.74 -3.37 2.80
N ILE A 39 -8.08 -2.22 2.22
CA ILE A 39 -7.35 -1.67 1.09
C ILE A 39 -6.62 -0.41 1.56
N ILE A 40 -5.29 -0.46 1.51
CA ILE A 40 -4.43 0.69 1.77
C ILE A 40 -4.37 1.52 0.50
N MET A 41 -4.76 2.80 0.62
CA MET A 41 -4.72 3.77 -0.48
C MET A 41 -3.80 4.91 -0.09
N CYS A 42 -2.68 5.03 -0.76
CA CYS A 42 -1.69 6.09 -0.56
C CYS A 42 -1.26 6.65 -1.92
N ASP A 43 -0.69 7.84 -1.89
CA ASP A 43 -0.12 8.47 -3.07
C ASP A 43 1.03 7.63 -3.66
N ALA A 44 1.27 7.79 -4.96
CA ALA A 44 2.30 7.05 -5.68
C ALA A 44 3.68 7.75 -5.59
N ASP A 45 3.98 8.31 -4.44
CA ASP A 45 5.24 9.01 -4.15
C ASP A 45 6.00 8.36 -2.98
N VAL A 46 7.11 8.95 -2.58
CA VAL A 46 7.98 8.46 -1.49
C VAL A 46 7.24 8.49 -0.16
N ASP A 47 6.48 9.55 0.11
CA ASP A 47 5.75 9.72 1.37
C ASP A 47 4.59 8.71 1.47
N GLY A 48 3.86 8.48 0.37
CA GLY A 48 2.82 7.45 0.31
C GLY A 48 3.38 6.03 0.49
N SER A 49 4.55 5.74 -0.06
CA SER A 49 5.25 4.48 0.16
C SER A 49 5.66 4.29 1.63
N HIS A 50 6.11 5.36 2.29
CA HIS A 50 6.43 5.34 3.71
C HIS A 50 5.18 5.13 4.58
N ILE A 51 4.08 5.83 4.28
CA ILE A 51 2.79 5.65 4.98
C ILE A 51 2.29 4.21 4.82
N SER A 52 2.33 3.66 3.61
CA SER A 52 1.95 2.27 3.35
C SER A 52 2.79 1.29 4.18
N THR A 53 4.11 1.52 4.26
CA THR A 53 5.03 0.70 5.04
C THR A 53 4.72 0.76 6.54
N LEU A 54 4.39 1.93 7.08
CA LEU A 54 3.98 2.08 8.48
C LEU A 54 2.66 1.33 8.77
N ILE A 55 1.68 1.43 7.88
CA ILE A 55 0.40 0.71 8.01
C ILE A 55 0.63 -0.80 7.92
N LEU A 56 1.44 -1.27 6.98
CA LEU A 56 1.79 -2.70 6.87
C LEU A 56 2.53 -3.19 8.11
N THR A 57 3.45 -2.39 8.67
CA THR A 57 4.14 -2.70 9.93
C THR A 57 3.15 -2.87 11.08
N PHE A 58 2.13 -1.99 11.15
CA PHE A 58 1.07 -2.11 12.14
C PHE A 58 0.30 -3.44 11.99
N PHE A 59 -0.14 -3.81 10.78
CA PHE A 59 -0.81 -5.07 10.55
C PHE A 59 0.09 -6.27 10.84
N PHE A 60 1.33 -6.23 10.42
CA PHE A 60 2.30 -7.29 10.64
C PHE A 60 2.56 -7.56 12.13
N ARG A 61 2.65 -6.49 12.94
CA ARG A 61 2.94 -6.61 14.38
C ARG A 61 1.72 -6.95 15.24
N TYR A 62 0.56 -6.39 14.89
CA TYR A 62 -0.60 -6.42 15.78
C TYR A 62 -1.79 -7.19 15.24
N MET A 63 -1.81 -7.53 13.96
CA MET A 63 -2.91 -8.22 13.27
C MET A 63 -2.37 -9.14 12.18
N ARG A 64 -1.36 -9.91 12.52
CA ARG A 64 -0.62 -10.76 11.58
C ARG A 64 -1.53 -11.76 10.86
N GLU A 65 -2.53 -12.27 11.55
CA GLU A 65 -3.52 -13.20 11.00
C GLU A 65 -4.28 -12.62 9.81
N LEU A 66 -4.51 -11.30 9.77
CA LEU A 66 -5.13 -10.64 8.61
C LEU A 66 -4.20 -10.62 7.38
N VAL A 67 -2.90 -10.56 7.60
CA VAL A 67 -1.90 -10.61 6.52
C VAL A 67 -1.78 -12.04 6.00
N GLU A 68 -1.70 -13.02 6.90
CA GLU A 68 -1.64 -14.45 6.59
C GLU A 68 -2.93 -14.94 5.89
N ALA A 69 -4.09 -14.45 6.29
CA ALA A 69 -5.37 -14.73 5.64
C ALA A 69 -5.56 -13.98 4.29
N GLY A 70 -4.62 -13.08 3.92
CA GLY A 70 -4.69 -12.34 2.66
C GLY A 70 -5.78 -11.28 2.60
N ASN A 71 -6.17 -10.71 3.75
CA ASN A 71 -7.19 -9.65 3.81
C ASN A 71 -6.64 -8.25 3.49
N ILE A 72 -5.31 -8.09 3.44
CA ILE A 72 -4.65 -6.79 3.23
C ILE A 72 -4.31 -6.59 1.76
N TYR A 73 -4.67 -5.44 1.23
CA TYR A 73 -4.43 -5.04 -0.15
C TYR A 73 -3.84 -3.64 -0.21
N ILE A 74 -3.05 -3.37 -1.25
CA ILE A 74 -2.61 -2.02 -1.63
C ILE A 74 -3.29 -1.68 -2.96
N ALA A 75 -3.97 -0.55 -3.00
CA ALA A 75 -4.50 -0.01 -4.25
C ALA A 75 -3.33 0.51 -5.12
N THR A 76 -3.41 0.23 -6.40
CA THR A 76 -2.40 0.67 -7.38
C THR A 76 -3.08 1.61 -8.38
N PRO A 77 -3.16 2.93 -8.07
CA PRO A 77 -3.70 3.90 -9.00
C PRO A 77 -2.79 4.05 -10.23
N PRO A 78 -3.31 4.50 -11.38
CA PRO A 78 -2.48 4.78 -12.54
C PRO A 78 -1.55 5.98 -12.30
N LEU A 79 -0.39 5.95 -12.94
CA LEU A 79 0.57 7.07 -12.90
C LEU A 79 0.29 8.12 -13.98
N TYR A 80 -0.39 7.74 -15.06
CA TYR A 80 -0.61 8.61 -16.20
C TYR A 80 -2.04 8.53 -16.74
N LEU A 81 -2.52 9.67 -17.23
CA LEU A 81 -3.66 9.76 -18.13
C LEU A 81 -3.15 10.21 -19.50
N VAL A 82 -3.38 9.39 -20.51
CA VAL A 82 -3.08 9.69 -21.92
C VAL A 82 -4.39 10.04 -22.63
N LYS A 83 -4.47 11.24 -23.22
CA LYS A 83 -5.72 11.75 -23.79
C LYS A 83 -5.51 12.34 -25.18
N LYS A 84 -6.46 12.09 -26.09
CA LYS A 84 -6.56 12.73 -27.39
C LYS A 84 -8.03 12.98 -27.76
N GLY A 85 -8.45 14.23 -27.78
CA GLY A 85 -9.86 14.58 -27.96
C GLY A 85 -10.73 13.93 -26.89
N ASN A 86 -11.70 13.10 -27.30
CA ASN A 86 -12.59 12.39 -26.39
C ASN A 86 -12.05 11.00 -25.93
N LYS A 87 -10.95 10.53 -26.50
CA LYS A 87 -10.33 9.28 -26.10
C LYS A 87 -9.45 9.50 -24.88
N LYS A 88 -9.62 8.69 -23.85
CA LYS A 88 -8.79 8.68 -22.66
C LYS A 88 -8.40 7.24 -22.31
N VAL A 89 -7.16 7.06 -21.85
CA VAL A 89 -6.66 5.78 -21.33
C VAL A 89 -5.71 6.06 -20.16
N TYR A 90 -5.72 5.17 -19.18
CA TYR A 90 -4.81 5.24 -18.05
C TYR A 90 -3.62 4.31 -18.27
N ALA A 91 -2.45 4.71 -17.75
CA ALA A 91 -1.23 3.91 -17.80
C ALA A 91 -0.60 3.83 -16.41
N TRP A 92 -0.10 2.65 -16.07
CA TRP A 92 0.49 2.37 -14.75
C TRP A 92 2.02 2.46 -14.75
N ASP A 93 2.64 2.47 -15.93
CA ASP A 93 4.08 2.65 -16.08
C ASP A 93 4.43 3.48 -17.33
N ASP A 94 5.72 3.79 -17.46
CA ASP A 94 6.23 4.56 -18.59
C ASP A 94 6.08 3.85 -19.94
N LYS A 95 6.19 2.53 -19.93
CA LYS A 95 6.07 1.72 -21.15
C LYS A 95 4.66 1.74 -21.71
N GLU A 96 3.67 1.57 -20.85
CA GLU A 96 2.25 1.69 -21.23
C GLU A 96 1.94 3.10 -21.74
N ARG A 97 2.39 4.14 -21.02
CA ARG A 97 2.24 5.53 -21.44
C ARG A 97 2.77 5.75 -22.85
N ASP A 98 3.99 5.29 -23.12
CA ASP A 98 4.66 5.50 -24.41
C ASP A 98 3.99 4.73 -25.55
N ASN A 99 3.49 3.52 -25.26
CA ASN A 99 2.71 2.73 -26.21
C ASN A 99 1.40 3.44 -26.59
N TYR A 100 0.62 3.89 -25.59
CA TYR A 100 -0.62 4.63 -25.84
C TYR A 100 -0.38 5.95 -26.54
N ALA A 101 0.72 6.66 -26.22
CA ALA A 101 1.08 7.89 -26.90
C ALA A 101 1.39 7.65 -28.39
N LYS A 102 2.07 6.54 -28.74
CA LYS A 102 2.32 6.14 -30.12
C LYS A 102 1.03 5.79 -30.85
N ASP A 103 0.15 5.00 -30.23
CA ASP A 103 -1.11 4.57 -30.80
C ASP A 103 -2.06 5.74 -31.07
N PHE A 104 -2.05 6.75 -30.20
CA PHE A 104 -2.84 7.97 -30.37
C PHE A 104 -2.22 8.93 -31.41
N GLY A 105 -0.91 8.85 -31.65
CA GLY A 105 -0.20 9.66 -32.61
C GLY A 105 -0.06 11.14 -32.19
N SER A 106 0.10 12.06 -33.16
CA SER A 106 0.32 13.47 -32.87
C SER A 106 -0.85 14.15 -32.14
N GLY A 107 -0.55 15.13 -31.29
CA GLY A 107 -1.57 15.90 -30.55
C GLY A 107 -2.11 15.20 -29.30
N VAL A 108 -1.39 14.20 -28.77
CA VAL A 108 -1.70 13.55 -27.51
C VAL A 108 -1.31 14.45 -26.33
N SER A 109 -2.15 14.47 -25.29
CA SER A 109 -1.86 15.11 -24.00
C SER A 109 -1.60 14.01 -22.98
N ILE A 110 -0.54 14.16 -22.20
CA ILE A 110 -0.16 13.23 -21.13
C ILE A 110 -0.18 14.01 -19.82
N GLN A 111 -0.97 13.55 -18.87
CA GLN A 111 -1.00 14.05 -17.50
C GLN A 111 -0.39 12.98 -16.59
N ARG A 112 0.60 13.36 -15.77
CA ARG A 112 1.15 12.53 -14.71
C ARG A 112 0.42 12.84 -13.40
N TYR A 113 -0.02 11.81 -12.70
CA TYR A 113 -0.55 11.93 -11.35
C TYR A 113 0.55 11.71 -10.32
N LYS A 114 0.72 12.66 -9.41
CA LYS A 114 1.67 12.59 -8.29
C LYS A 114 0.97 12.13 -7.02
N CYS A 115 -0.29 12.52 -6.85
CA CYS A 115 -1.09 12.15 -5.70
C CYS A 115 -2.54 11.84 -6.11
N LEU A 116 -3.26 11.12 -5.25
CA LEU A 116 -4.68 10.79 -5.43
C LEU A 116 -5.55 12.06 -5.49
N GLY A 117 -5.13 13.14 -4.83
CA GLY A 117 -5.84 14.42 -4.82
C GLY A 117 -5.83 15.17 -6.15
N GLU A 118 -5.00 14.77 -7.12
CA GLU A 118 -5.01 15.31 -8.48
C GLU A 118 -6.12 14.69 -9.36
N MET A 119 -6.71 13.59 -8.90
CA MET A 119 -7.83 12.94 -9.58
C MET A 119 -9.15 13.57 -9.13
N ASN A 120 -10.04 13.84 -10.08
CA ASN A 120 -11.42 14.12 -9.72
C ASN A 120 -12.15 12.85 -9.27
N ALA A 121 -13.37 13.00 -8.74
CA ALA A 121 -14.13 11.90 -8.17
C ALA A 121 -14.38 10.76 -9.16
N ASP A 122 -14.70 11.08 -10.42
CA ASP A 122 -14.94 10.06 -11.45
C ASP A 122 -13.67 9.31 -11.82
N GLN A 123 -12.54 10.02 -11.93
CA GLN A 123 -11.24 9.40 -12.21
C GLN A 123 -10.81 8.48 -11.06
N LEU A 124 -10.97 8.92 -9.81
CA LEU A 124 -10.65 8.10 -8.64
C LEU A 124 -11.55 6.88 -8.56
N TRP A 125 -12.84 7.04 -8.86
CA TRP A 125 -13.77 5.92 -8.93
C TRP A 125 -13.34 4.92 -9.98
N ASP A 126 -13.20 5.36 -11.25
CA ASP A 126 -12.93 4.49 -12.40
C ASP A 126 -11.61 3.70 -12.26
N THR A 127 -10.60 4.28 -11.59
CA THR A 127 -9.24 3.69 -11.56
C THR A 127 -8.90 2.97 -10.26
N THR A 128 -9.52 3.37 -9.15
CA THR A 128 -9.03 2.97 -7.82
C THR A 128 -10.11 2.42 -6.90
N MET A 129 -11.35 2.94 -7.01
CA MET A 129 -12.43 2.58 -6.10
C MET A 129 -13.35 1.50 -6.66
N ASN A 130 -13.66 1.54 -7.96
CA ASN A 130 -14.60 0.62 -8.58
C ASN A 130 -14.08 -0.83 -8.55
N PRO A 131 -14.81 -1.77 -7.92
CA PRO A 131 -14.40 -3.17 -7.83
C PRO A 131 -14.13 -3.86 -9.17
N GLU A 132 -14.77 -3.40 -10.26
CA GLU A 132 -14.66 -4.01 -11.59
C GLU A 132 -13.41 -3.56 -12.36
N SER A 133 -12.89 -2.37 -12.06
CA SER A 133 -11.77 -1.77 -12.84
C SER A 133 -10.53 -1.50 -12.03
N ARG A 134 -10.61 -1.47 -10.69
CA ARG A 134 -9.45 -1.18 -9.82
C ARG A 134 -8.39 -2.27 -9.88
N THR A 135 -7.15 -1.84 -9.76
CA THR A 135 -6.00 -2.74 -9.61
C THR A 135 -5.58 -2.80 -8.14
N LEU A 136 -5.58 -4.01 -7.57
CA LEU A 136 -5.18 -4.26 -6.20
C LEU A 136 -4.00 -5.24 -6.16
N ARG A 137 -3.02 -4.94 -5.33
CA ARG A 137 -1.94 -5.86 -4.98
C ARG A 137 -2.23 -6.47 -3.62
N GLN A 138 -2.48 -7.77 -3.56
CA GLN A 138 -2.67 -8.50 -2.31
C GLN A 138 -1.35 -8.64 -1.57
N ILE A 139 -1.38 -8.39 -0.27
CA ILE A 139 -0.28 -8.65 0.64
C ILE A 139 -0.58 -9.94 1.40
N SER A 140 0.34 -10.89 1.32
CA SER A 140 0.20 -12.18 2.01
C SER A 140 1.53 -12.61 2.60
N LEU A 141 1.42 -13.35 3.71
CA LEU A 141 2.53 -14.09 4.30
C LEU A 141 2.25 -15.58 4.15
N ASN A 142 3.22 -16.31 3.66
CA ASN A 142 3.21 -17.76 3.66
C ASN A 142 4.35 -18.26 4.56
N PHE A 143 4.40 -19.57 4.77
CA PHE A 143 5.40 -20.20 5.63
C PHE A 143 6.82 -19.91 5.14
N ASP A 144 7.05 -19.91 3.83
CA ASP A 144 8.38 -19.77 3.22
C ASP A 144 8.95 -18.35 3.38
N ASN A 145 8.11 -17.30 3.33
CA ASN A 145 8.56 -15.92 3.42
C ASN A 145 8.38 -15.27 4.81
N SER A 146 7.75 -15.97 5.74
CA SER A 146 7.41 -15.45 7.07
C SER A 146 8.64 -15.05 7.90
N GLN A 147 9.71 -15.88 7.88
CA GLN A 147 10.95 -15.59 8.61
C GLN A 147 11.73 -14.44 7.97
N GLU A 148 11.74 -14.37 6.66
CA GLU A 148 12.37 -13.27 5.94
C GLU A 148 11.65 -11.95 6.19
N ALA A 149 10.32 -11.96 6.14
CA ALA A 149 9.50 -10.80 6.48
C ALA A 149 9.76 -10.31 7.92
N GLU A 150 9.82 -11.22 8.91
CA GLU A 150 10.16 -10.89 10.30
C GLU A 150 11.52 -10.18 10.38
N ARG A 151 12.53 -10.71 9.71
CA ARG A 151 13.87 -10.10 9.67
C ARG A 151 13.83 -8.71 9.06
N TRP A 152 13.11 -8.50 7.94
CA TRP A 152 13.01 -7.21 7.29
C TRP A 152 12.27 -6.18 8.15
N PHE A 153 11.12 -6.54 8.70
CA PHE A 153 10.38 -5.65 9.58
C PHE A 153 11.17 -5.30 10.85
N SER A 154 11.86 -6.27 11.46
CA SER A 154 12.71 -6.03 12.63
C SER A 154 13.91 -5.14 12.32
N THR A 155 14.57 -5.33 11.18
CA THR A 155 15.74 -4.55 10.76
C THR A 155 15.36 -3.12 10.38
N LEU A 156 14.33 -2.96 9.53
CA LEU A 156 14.01 -1.67 8.92
C LEU A 156 13.04 -0.83 9.76
N MET A 157 12.13 -1.48 10.49
CA MET A 157 11.04 -0.85 11.24
C MET A 157 11.11 -1.12 12.74
N GLY A 158 12.19 -1.78 13.21
CA GLY A 158 12.44 -2.05 14.62
C GLY A 158 13.00 -0.83 15.38
N ASP A 159 13.11 -0.96 16.70
CA ASP A 159 13.66 0.09 17.56
C ASP A 159 15.21 0.10 17.54
N ASP A 160 15.83 -1.01 17.08
CA ASP A 160 17.28 -1.15 17.01
C ASP A 160 17.85 -0.40 15.80
N VAL A 161 18.61 0.66 16.05
CA VAL A 161 19.17 1.55 15.02
C VAL A 161 20.37 0.97 14.28
N PRO A 162 21.35 0.30 14.94
CA PRO A 162 22.56 -0.18 14.29
C PRO A 162 22.33 -1.12 13.07
N PRO A 163 21.43 -2.13 13.13
CA PRO A 163 21.15 -2.98 11.96
C PRO A 163 20.58 -2.20 10.78
N ARG A 164 19.66 -1.25 11.03
CA ARG A 164 19.07 -0.41 10.00
C ARG A 164 20.10 0.52 9.38
N ARG A 165 20.95 1.15 10.19
CA ARG A 165 22.05 1.98 9.70
C ARG A 165 23.00 1.20 8.80
N LYS A 166 23.41 0.02 9.25
CA LYS A 166 24.26 -0.85 8.45
C LYS A 166 23.62 -1.23 7.11
N PHE A 167 22.32 -1.57 7.12
CA PHE A 167 21.59 -1.85 5.89
C PHE A 167 21.59 -0.67 4.92
N ILE A 168 21.39 0.56 5.40
CA ILE A 168 21.40 1.78 4.59
C ILE A 168 22.81 2.01 4.00
N GLU A 169 23.86 1.88 4.81
CA GLU A 169 25.24 2.05 4.39
C GLU A 169 25.64 1.02 3.31
N ASP A 170 25.30 -0.25 3.52
CA ASP A 170 25.62 -1.35 2.60
C ASP A 170 24.87 -1.21 1.25
N ASN A 171 23.70 -0.58 1.22
CA ASN A 171 22.84 -0.46 0.04
C ASN A 171 22.82 0.95 -0.57
N ALA A 172 23.56 1.91 -0.03
CA ALA A 172 23.54 3.30 -0.49
C ALA A 172 23.89 3.46 -1.98
N VAL A 173 24.74 2.60 -2.53
CA VAL A 173 25.13 2.61 -3.94
C VAL A 173 23.99 2.27 -4.91
N TYR A 174 22.95 1.63 -4.42
CA TYR A 174 21.74 1.26 -5.21
C TYR A 174 20.59 2.24 -5.04
N ALA A 175 20.76 3.22 -4.14
CA ALA A 175 19.71 4.20 -3.88
C ALA A 175 19.49 5.10 -5.12
N LYS A 176 18.24 5.18 -5.56
CA LYS A 176 17.81 6.22 -6.52
C LYS A 176 17.34 7.42 -5.70
N ILE A 177 18.11 8.48 -5.74
CA ILE A 177 17.77 9.73 -5.05
C ILE A 177 17.03 10.60 -6.05
N ASP A 178 15.79 10.98 -5.74
CA ASP A 178 15.08 12.04 -6.45
C ASP A 178 15.73 13.39 -6.05
N VAL A 179 16.50 13.96 -6.95
CA VAL A 179 17.14 15.29 -6.82
C VAL A 179 16.37 16.28 -7.68
#